data_d9dc03e92b67adc5e350be3f116e82ab
#
_entry.id   d9dc03e92b67adc5e350be3f116e82ab
#
_cell.length_a   1.000
_cell.length_b   1.000
_cell.length_c   1.000
_cell.angle_alpha   90.00
_cell.angle_beta   90.00
_cell.angle_gamma   90.00
#
_symmetry.space_group_name_H-M   'P 1'
#
loop_
_entity.id
_entity.type
_entity.pdbx_description
1 polymer ?
#
loop_
_entity_poly.entity_id
_entity_poly.type
_entity_poly.pdbx_seq_one_letter_code
_entity_poly.pdbx_strand_id
1 'polypeptide(L)' 'MRKYEYRIHTEFKQFDVIQEFDCEPNKVQEYIRRYINQNILWLSFEQPNQKVIYINPSKIIAFEVLDETSPTT' A
#
# COMPACT_ATOMS: atom_id res chain seq x y z
N MET A 1 13.53 7.50 3.98
CA MET A 1 12.45 6.60 3.59
C MET A 1 12.02 6.86 2.18
N ARG A 2 11.56 5.85 1.50
CA ARG A 2 11.12 5.98 0.12
C ARG A 2 9.60 5.87 0.06
N LYS A 3 9.01 6.61 -0.86
CA LYS A 3 7.57 6.60 -1.03
C LYS A 3 7.22 5.73 -2.23
N TYR A 4 6.28 4.84 -2.03
CA TYR A 4 5.87 3.90 -3.08
C TYR A 4 4.38 4.04 -3.32
N GLU A 5 3.99 3.90 -4.57
CA GLU A 5 2.58 3.84 -4.93
C GLU A 5 2.25 2.40 -5.32
N TYR A 6 1.17 1.87 -4.78
CA TYR A 6 0.74 0.54 -5.16
C TYR A 6 -0.78 0.48 -5.20
N ARG A 7 -1.28 -0.51 -5.89
CA ARG A 7 -2.72 -0.67 -6.09
C ARG A 7 -3.21 -1.85 -5.31
N ILE A 8 -4.27 -1.66 -4.55
CA ILE A 8 -4.89 -2.71 -3.78
C ILE A 8 -6.15 -3.13 -4.50
N HIS A 9 -6.32 -4.43 -4.71
CA HIS A 9 -7.50 -4.99 -5.33
C HIS A 9 -8.36 -5.64 -4.25
N THR A 10 -9.61 -5.20 -4.15
CA THR A 10 -10.55 -5.79 -3.21
C THR A 10 -11.68 -6.46 -3.99
N GLU A 11 -12.59 -7.08 -3.27
CA GLU A 11 -13.74 -7.71 -3.92
C GLU A 11 -14.60 -6.71 -4.68
N PHE A 12 -14.54 -5.44 -4.30
CA PHE A 12 -15.45 -4.45 -4.84
C PHE A 12 -14.79 -3.52 -5.82
N LYS A 13 -13.61 -3.05 -5.55
CA LYS A 13 -12.93 -2.11 -6.44
C LYS A 13 -11.45 -2.02 -6.12
N GLN A 14 -10.75 -1.23 -6.90
CA GLN A 14 -9.32 -1.01 -6.73
C GLN A 14 -9.08 0.32 -6.08
N PHE A 15 -8.01 0.42 -5.30
CA PHE A 15 -7.58 1.66 -4.68
C PHE A 15 -6.09 1.86 -4.93
N ASP A 16 -5.72 3.05 -5.38
CA ASP A 16 -4.29 3.39 -5.47
C ASP A 16 -3.90 4.09 -4.18
N VAL A 17 -2.83 3.64 -3.57
CA VAL A 17 -2.39 4.17 -2.28
C VAL A 17 -0.90 4.49 -2.34
N ILE A 18 -0.47 5.38 -1.47
CA ILE A 18 0.93 5.75 -1.34
C ILE A 18 1.35 5.44 0.09
N GLN A 19 2.53 4.87 0.24
CA GLN A 19 3.04 4.55 1.56
C GLN A 19 4.55 4.65 1.57
N GLU A 20 5.11 5.10 2.69
CA GLU A 20 6.54 5.17 2.86
C GLU A 20 7.04 3.89 3.50
N PHE A 21 8.11 3.35 2.95
CA PHE A 21 8.78 2.19 3.50
C PHE A 21 10.28 2.44 3.50
N ASP A 22 10.95 1.96 4.53
CA ASP A 22 12.41 2.06 4.62
C ASP A 22 13.01 0.83 3.98
N CYS A 23 12.91 0.73 2.66
CA CYS A 23 13.42 -0.43 1.94
C CYS A 23 13.75 -0.08 0.50
N GLU A 24 14.54 -0.94 -0.12
CA GLU A 24 14.86 -0.82 -1.54
C GLU A 24 13.69 -1.31 -2.39
N PRO A 25 13.59 -0.88 -3.64
CA PRO A 25 12.47 -1.30 -4.49
C PRO A 25 12.31 -2.80 -4.62
N ASN A 26 13.40 -3.56 -4.58
CA ASN A 26 13.30 -5.01 -4.72
C ASN A 26 12.76 -5.68 -3.47
N LYS A 27 12.57 -4.93 -2.38
CA LYS A 27 12.03 -5.49 -1.14
C LYS A 27 10.64 -4.97 -0.83
N VAL A 28 10.12 -4.05 -1.62
CA VAL A 28 8.87 -3.36 -1.26
C VAL A 28 7.69 -4.33 -1.21
N GLN A 29 7.65 -5.34 -2.06
CA GLN A 29 6.55 -6.29 -2.03
C GLN A 29 6.45 -7.01 -0.69
N GLU A 30 7.60 -7.36 -0.10
CA GLU A 30 7.61 -7.99 1.19
C GLU A 30 7.08 -7.07 2.26
N TYR A 31 7.47 -5.81 2.22
CA TYR A 31 7.03 -4.82 3.21
C TYR A 31 5.53 -4.56 3.10
N ILE A 32 5.01 -4.49 1.87
CA ILE A 32 3.58 -4.32 1.67
C ILE A 32 2.82 -5.53 2.21
N ARG A 33 3.34 -6.74 1.93
CA ARG A 33 2.69 -7.95 2.41
C ARG A 33 2.63 -7.98 3.93
N ARG A 34 3.71 -7.56 4.60
CA ARG A 34 3.71 -7.52 6.05
C ARG A 34 2.71 -6.52 6.59
N TYR A 35 2.60 -5.38 5.92
CA TYR A 35 1.64 -4.37 6.35
C TYR A 35 0.21 -4.90 6.22
N ILE A 36 -0.10 -5.54 5.10
CA ILE A 36 -1.44 -6.01 4.85
C ILE A 36 -1.78 -7.21 5.75
N ASN A 37 -0.79 -8.01 6.11
CA ASN A 37 -1.05 -9.20 6.89
C ASN A 37 -1.05 -8.97 8.41
N GLN A 38 -1.18 -7.74 8.83
CA GLN A 38 -1.32 -7.49 10.25
C GLN A 38 -2.67 -8.02 10.74
N ASN A 39 -2.69 -8.55 11.95
CA ASN A 39 -3.90 -9.15 12.46
C ASN A 39 -4.75 -8.08 13.15
N ILE A 40 -5.24 -7.13 12.36
CA ILE A 40 -6.10 -6.08 12.88
C ILE A 40 -7.30 -5.95 11.95
N LEU A 41 -8.34 -5.34 12.45
CA LEU A 41 -9.60 -5.28 11.72
C LEU A 41 -9.57 -4.25 10.60
N TRP A 42 -8.93 -3.12 10.81
CA TRP A 42 -8.91 -2.04 9.82
C TRP A 42 -7.49 -1.54 9.63
N LEU A 43 -7.05 -1.52 8.37
CA LEU A 43 -5.78 -0.92 8.01
C LEU A 43 -6.05 0.43 7.37
N SER A 44 -5.23 1.42 7.70
CA SER A 44 -5.34 2.73 7.08
C SER A 44 -4.40 2.83 5.90
N PHE A 45 -4.85 3.48 4.86
CA PHE A 45 -4.04 3.71 3.65
C PHE A 45 -4.24 5.15 3.21
N GLU A 46 -3.17 5.78 2.76
CA GLU A 46 -3.25 7.13 2.24
C GLU A 46 -3.34 7.09 0.72
N GLN A 47 -4.30 7.80 0.15
CA GLN A 47 -4.45 7.88 -1.29
C GLN A 47 -3.65 9.05 -1.84
N PRO A 48 -3.34 9.08 -3.13
CA PRO A 48 -2.59 10.20 -3.71
C PRO A 48 -3.25 11.56 -3.50
N ASN A 49 -4.57 11.59 -3.32
CA ASN A 49 -5.25 12.85 -3.07
C ASN A 49 -5.21 13.25 -1.60
N GLN A 50 -4.38 12.59 -0.80
CA GLN A 50 -4.16 12.87 0.61
C GLN A 50 -5.32 12.45 1.51
N LYS A 51 -6.33 11.79 1.00
CA LYS A 51 -7.38 11.24 1.84
C LYS A 51 -6.94 9.89 2.38
N VAL A 52 -7.39 9.58 3.60
CA VAL A 52 -7.06 8.30 4.22
C VAL A 52 -8.29 7.41 4.16
N ILE A 53 -8.08 6.16 3.74
CA ILE A 53 -9.15 5.19 3.72
C ILE A 53 -8.80 4.05 4.65
N TYR A 54 -9.81 3.34 5.13
CA TYR A 54 -9.62 2.20 6.02
C TYR A 54 -10.22 0.97 5.34
N ILE A 55 -9.43 -0.09 5.26
CA ILE A 55 -9.85 -1.31 4.58
C ILE A 55 -9.64 -2.49 5.53
N ASN A 56 -10.62 -3.37 5.60
CA ASN A 56 -10.44 -4.61 6.33
C ASN A 56 -9.51 -5.51 5.50
N PRO A 57 -8.36 -5.92 6.05
CA PRO A 57 -7.39 -6.68 5.27
C PRO A 57 -7.95 -7.96 4.67
N SER A 58 -8.97 -8.55 5.28
CA SER A 58 -9.54 -9.79 4.76
C SER A 58 -10.24 -9.57 3.42
N LYS A 59 -10.49 -8.33 3.04
CA LYS A 59 -11.12 -8.04 1.75
C LYS A 59 -10.10 -7.77 0.65
N ILE A 60 -8.83 -7.76 0.97
CA ILE A 60 -7.80 -7.50 -0.04
C ILE A 60 -7.48 -8.82 -0.73
N ILE A 61 -7.67 -8.85 -2.05
CA ILE A 61 -7.42 -10.05 -2.82
C ILE A 61 -5.99 -10.07 -3.36
N ALA A 62 -5.49 -8.92 -3.77
CA ALA A 62 -4.16 -8.83 -4.36
C ALA A 62 -3.66 -7.40 -4.29
N PHE A 63 -2.38 -7.20 -4.57
CA PHE A 63 -1.85 -5.86 -4.71
C PHE A 63 -0.77 -5.87 -5.80
N GLU A 64 -0.52 -4.72 -6.38
CA GLU A 64 0.56 -4.60 -7.35
C GLU A 64 1.30 -3.29 -7.12
N VAL A 65 2.60 -3.33 -7.21
CA VAL A 65 3.43 -2.16 -7.04
C VAL A 65 3.40 -1.37 -8.35
N LEU A 66 3.07 -0.11 -8.27
CA LEU A 66 3.00 0.73 -9.46
C LEU A 66 4.31 1.46 -9.67
N ASP A 67 4.82 2.12 -8.64
CA ASP A 67 6.02 2.93 -8.83
C ASP A 67 6.60 3.38 -7.50
N GLU A 68 7.86 3.79 -7.53
CA GLU A 68 8.47 4.49 -6.43
C GLU A 68 8.32 5.98 -6.69
N THR A 69 7.58 6.67 -5.84
CA THR A 69 7.30 8.06 -6.08
C THR A 69 8.20 8.98 -5.29
N SER A 70 9.17 8.47 -4.61
CA SER A 70 10.09 9.28 -3.83
C SER A 70 10.79 10.22 -4.73
N PRO A 71 10.92 11.43 -4.37
CA PRO A 71 11.58 12.36 -5.17
C PRO A 71 12.94 12.24 -5.04
N THR A 72 13.58 11.75 -5.29
CA THR A 72 14.86 11.57 -5.15
C THR A 72 15.51 12.75 -5.19
N THR A 73 15.43 13.57 -5.21
CA THR A 73 16.27 14.58 -5.21
C THR A 73 16.69 15.03 -4.73
#